data_bc5f2e4342758a2544612033641ef78d
#
_entry.id   bc5f2e4342758a2544612033641ef78d
#
_cell.length_a   1.000
_cell.length_b   1.000
_cell.length_c   1.000
_cell.angle_alpha   90.00
_cell.angle_beta   90.00
_cell.angle_gamma   90.00
#
_symmetry.space_group_name_H-M   'P 1'
#
loop_
_entity.id
_entity.type
_entity.pdbx_description
1 polymer ?
#
loop_
_entity_poly.entity_id
_entity_poly.type
_entity_poly.pdbx_seq_one_letter_code
_entity_poly.pdbx_strand_id
1 'polypeptide(L)'
;DWYSMLFKDFTVNENMNLNVRGGGKVVDYFLNASIFNENGILKKPAESKFNTNINSQKYLFQANVGAQLTRTTRVSLKMNTQLLFWYRPVEEVKDLFYYTMRANPVAFPAIYPKGSVEDLDDPIFGNAPSWDGGSTDINPYALLSRGYGQRHTQYITTTFSVDQDLDFVTKGLKVRGMVSFYNKTYAATYRSFSPYYYEMTDYTD
;
A
#
# COMPACT_ATOMS: atom_id res chain seq x y z
N ASP A 1 14.89 -7.41 -23.27
CA ASP A 1 13.87 -6.36 -23.21
C ASP A 1 13.59 -5.99 -21.76
N TRP A 2 13.93 -4.77 -21.37
CA TRP A 2 13.76 -4.25 -20.01
C TRP A 2 12.32 -4.24 -19.55
N TYR A 3 11.39 -3.90 -20.45
CA TYR A 3 9.98 -3.82 -20.10
C TYR A 3 9.43 -5.18 -19.63
N SER A 4 9.71 -6.22 -20.39
CA SER A 4 9.26 -7.58 -20.04
C SER A 4 9.90 -8.12 -18.76
N MET A 5 11.09 -7.62 -18.39
CA MET A 5 11.75 -8.01 -17.13
C MET A 5 11.15 -7.33 -15.90
N LEU A 6 10.74 -6.07 -16.02
CA LEU A 6 10.28 -5.27 -14.87
C LEU A 6 8.78 -5.24 -14.71
N PHE A 7 8.01 -5.39 -15.80
CA PHE A 7 6.56 -5.23 -15.75
C PHE A 7 5.83 -6.54 -16.07
N LYS A 8 4.67 -6.72 -15.44
CA LYS A 8 3.73 -7.79 -15.72
C LYS A 8 2.81 -7.37 -16.86
N ASP A 9 2.28 -8.33 -17.59
CA ASP A 9 1.32 -8.08 -18.66
C ASP A 9 -0.04 -7.63 -18.13
N PHE A 10 -0.41 -8.11 -16.94
CA PHE A 10 -1.65 -7.74 -16.25
C PHE A 10 -1.52 -7.85 -14.74
N THR A 11 -2.44 -7.23 -14.04
CA THR A 11 -2.59 -7.34 -12.59
C THR A 11 -4.06 -7.54 -12.23
N VAL A 12 -4.30 -8.10 -11.06
CA VAL A 12 -5.66 -8.37 -10.55
C VAL A 12 -5.85 -7.58 -9.26
N ASN A 13 -6.94 -6.83 -9.20
CA ASN A 13 -7.40 -6.15 -7.99
C ASN A 13 -8.62 -6.88 -7.44
N GLU A 14 -8.71 -6.95 -6.13
CA GLU A 14 -9.76 -7.68 -5.43
C GLU A 14 -10.53 -6.72 -4.53
N ASN A 15 -11.84 -6.86 -4.54
CA ASN A 15 -12.74 -6.11 -3.68
C ASN A 15 -13.79 -7.06 -3.11
N MET A 16 -13.85 -7.14 -1.78
CA MET A 16 -14.85 -7.93 -1.06
C MET A 16 -15.58 -7.02 -0.07
N ASN A 17 -16.88 -7.18 -0.01
CA ASN A 17 -17.73 -6.47 0.94
C ASN A 17 -18.74 -7.42 1.55
N LEU A 18 -18.82 -7.41 2.88
CA LEU A 18 -19.81 -8.14 3.65
C LEU A 18 -20.52 -7.17 4.57
N ASN A 19 -21.84 -7.15 4.53
CA ASN A 19 -22.61 -6.37 5.48
C ASN A 19 -23.74 -7.20 6.09
N VAL A 20 -24.04 -6.91 7.36
CA VAL A 20 -25.12 -7.50 8.10
C VAL A 20 -25.90 -6.39 8.79
N ARG A 21 -27.20 -6.42 8.66
CA ARG A 21 -28.09 -5.50 9.35
C ARG A 21 -29.24 -6.25 9.98
N GLY A 22 -29.65 -5.77 11.11
CA GLY A 22 -30.79 -6.33 11.81
C GLY A 22 -31.32 -5.37 12.84
N GLY A 23 -32.43 -5.72 13.42
CA GLY A 23 -32.99 -4.92 14.47
C GLY A 23 -34.41 -5.33 14.84
N GLY A 24 -34.84 -4.80 15.96
CA GLY A 24 -36.16 -4.97 16.52
C GLY A 24 -36.65 -3.68 17.17
N LYS A 25 -37.58 -3.79 18.08
CA LYS A 25 -38.16 -2.62 18.78
C LYS A 25 -37.19 -1.93 19.75
N VAL A 26 -36.15 -2.65 20.20
CA VAL A 26 -35.22 -2.16 21.23
C VAL A 26 -33.84 -1.90 20.67
N VAL A 27 -33.35 -2.74 19.80
CA VAL A 27 -31.99 -2.64 19.29
C VAL A 27 -32.03 -2.73 17.76
N ASP A 28 -31.24 -1.93 17.11
CA ASP A 28 -30.90 -2.02 15.67
C ASP A 28 -29.40 -1.96 15.48
N TYR A 29 -28.91 -2.66 14.45
CA TYR A 29 -27.49 -2.68 14.12
C TYR A 29 -27.26 -2.79 12.62
N PHE A 30 -26.13 -2.23 12.22
CA PHE A 30 -25.53 -2.37 10.91
C PHE A 30 -24.04 -2.58 11.09
N LEU A 31 -23.53 -3.70 10.55
CA LEU A 31 -22.13 -4.06 10.56
C LEU A 31 -21.67 -4.20 9.10
N ASN A 32 -20.52 -3.66 8.79
CA ASN A 32 -19.90 -3.78 7.45
C ASN A 32 -18.42 -4.07 7.60
N ALA A 33 -17.92 -5.01 6.77
CA ALA A 33 -16.51 -5.27 6.59
C ALA A 33 -16.19 -5.26 5.08
N SER A 34 -15.17 -4.52 4.69
CA SER A 34 -14.72 -4.45 3.29
C SER A 34 -13.22 -4.62 3.22
N ILE A 35 -12.77 -5.33 2.20
CA ILE A 35 -11.36 -5.57 1.89
C ILE A 35 -11.14 -5.15 0.44
N PHE A 36 -10.14 -4.29 0.25
CA PHE A 36 -9.65 -3.89 -1.08
C PHE A 36 -8.17 -4.28 -1.14
N ASN A 37 -7.80 -5.00 -2.19
CA ASN A 37 -6.43 -5.37 -2.47
C ASN A 37 -6.10 -4.95 -3.90
N GLU A 38 -5.21 -3.97 -4.02
CA GLU A 38 -4.75 -3.44 -5.30
C GLU A 38 -3.29 -3.84 -5.51
N ASN A 39 -3.02 -4.51 -6.62
CA ASN A 39 -1.70 -4.96 -6.99
C ASN A 39 -1.14 -4.13 -8.13
N GLY A 40 0.11 -3.69 -8.01
CA GLY A 40 0.83 -3.03 -9.08
C GLY A 40 1.35 -4.00 -10.15
N ILE A 41 1.82 -3.44 -11.24
CA ILE A 41 2.30 -4.16 -12.41
C ILE A 41 3.80 -4.50 -12.36
N LEU A 42 4.53 -4.10 -11.32
CA LEU A 42 5.95 -4.39 -11.22
C LEU A 42 6.18 -5.86 -10.90
N LYS A 43 7.21 -6.45 -11.51
CA LYS A 43 7.70 -7.78 -11.16
C LYS A 43 8.61 -7.68 -9.95
N LYS A 44 8.68 -8.74 -9.17
CA LYS A 44 9.70 -8.88 -8.14
C LYS A 44 10.96 -9.45 -8.79
N PRO A 45 12.12 -8.78 -8.68
CA PRO A 45 13.41 -9.36 -9.09
C PRO A 45 13.68 -10.67 -8.35
N ALA A 46 14.26 -11.66 -9.04
CA ALA A 46 14.51 -12.97 -8.47
C ALA A 46 15.48 -12.90 -7.28
N GLU A 47 16.45 -12.00 -7.34
CA GLU A 47 17.49 -11.78 -6.33
C GLU A 47 16.98 -10.96 -5.13
N SER A 48 15.83 -10.29 -5.28
CA SER A 48 15.29 -9.47 -4.20
C SER A 48 14.70 -10.32 -3.07
N LYS A 49 15.19 -10.12 -1.86
CA LYS A 49 14.70 -10.77 -0.63
C LYS A 49 13.34 -10.22 -0.17
N PHE A 50 12.87 -9.11 -0.75
CA PHE A 50 11.63 -8.43 -0.39
C PHE A 50 10.75 -8.18 -1.62
N ASN A 51 9.48 -7.92 -1.38
CA ASN A 51 8.55 -7.59 -2.45
C ASN A 51 8.74 -6.13 -2.86
N THR A 52 9.11 -5.91 -4.11
CA THR A 52 9.31 -4.59 -4.71
C THR A 52 8.10 -4.10 -5.49
N ASN A 53 7.05 -4.90 -5.62
CA ASN A 53 5.83 -4.49 -6.29
C ASN A 53 5.04 -3.50 -5.44
N ILE A 54 4.26 -2.66 -6.09
CA ILE A 54 3.23 -1.86 -5.41
C ILE A 54 2.12 -2.80 -4.96
N ASN A 55 1.72 -2.67 -3.71
CA ASN A 55 0.53 -3.32 -3.18
C ASN A 55 -0.15 -2.37 -2.19
N SER A 56 -1.44 -2.16 -2.37
CA SER A 56 -2.27 -1.35 -1.50
C SER A 56 -3.39 -2.22 -0.93
N GLN A 57 -3.42 -2.37 0.38
CA GLN A 57 -4.46 -3.11 1.08
C GLN A 57 -5.23 -2.16 1.98
N LYS A 58 -6.54 -2.17 1.84
CA LYS A 58 -7.44 -1.36 2.64
C LYS A 58 -8.51 -2.23 3.27
N TYR A 59 -8.59 -2.17 4.59
CA TYR A 59 -9.62 -2.83 5.37
C TYR A 59 -10.52 -1.76 5.98
N LEU A 60 -11.81 -1.92 5.80
CA LEU A 60 -12.84 -1.04 6.33
C LEU A 60 -13.74 -1.83 7.27
N PHE A 61 -13.94 -1.32 8.48
CA PHE A 61 -14.90 -1.85 9.44
C PHE A 61 -15.82 -0.74 9.88
N GLN A 62 -17.11 -0.97 9.75
CA GLN A 62 -18.13 -0.04 10.20
C GLN A 62 -19.13 -0.78 11.10
N ALA A 63 -19.40 -0.21 12.24
CA ALA A 63 -20.43 -0.68 13.14
C ALA A 63 -21.32 0.49 13.58
N ASN A 64 -22.60 0.36 13.36
CA ASN A 64 -23.61 1.29 13.85
C ASN A 64 -24.59 0.47 14.69
N VAL A 65 -24.70 0.81 15.96
CA VAL A 65 -25.61 0.13 16.90
C VAL A 65 -26.46 1.20 17.59
N GLY A 66 -27.76 1.03 17.56
CA GLY A 66 -28.71 1.86 18.26
C GLY A 66 -29.53 1.04 19.26
N ALA A 67 -29.80 1.61 20.43
CA ALA A 67 -30.62 0.97 21.44
C ALA A 67 -31.64 1.96 22.07
N GLN A 68 -32.88 1.56 22.09
CA GLN A 68 -33.93 2.26 22.80
C GLN A 68 -33.91 1.79 24.25
N LEU A 69 -33.30 2.59 25.15
CA LEU A 69 -33.15 2.23 26.57
C LEU A 69 -34.47 2.39 27.35
N THR A 70 -35.22 3.48 27.04
CA THR A 70 -36.52 3.74 27.58
C THR A 70 -37.45 4.19 26.44
N ARG A 71 -38.71 4.49 26.76
CA ARG A 71 -39.64 5.04 25.75
C ARG A 71 -39.20 6.39 25.21
N THR A 72 -38.38 7.12 25.95
CA THR A 72 -37.96 8.49 25.63
C THR A 72 -36.44 8.63 25.42
N THR A 73 -35.66 7.58 25.71
CA THR A 73 -34.19 7.64 25.63
C THR A 73 -33.66 6.64 24.61
N ARG A 74 -32.93 7.12 23.61
CA ARG A 74 -32.19 6.31 22.64
C ARG A 74 -30.71 6.60 22.76
N VAL A 75 -29.88 5.57 22.72
CA VAL A 75 -28.43 5.69 22.61
C VAL A 75 -27.98 5.11 21.27
N SER A 76 -26.93 5.65 20.73
CA SER A 76 -26.29 5.05 19.54
C SER A 76 -24.77 5.14 19.59
N LEU A 77 -24.14 4.08 19.09
CA LEU A 77 -22.70 3.98 18.89
C LEU A 77 -22.44 3.80 17.40
N LYS A 78 -21.62 4.67 16.83
CA LYS A 78 -21.13 4.55 15.47
C LYS A 78 -19.61 4.43 15.51
N MET A 79 -19.09 3.40 14.90
CA MET A 79 -17.66 3.18 14.78
C MET A 79 -17.29 3.00 13.29
N ASN A 80 -16.24 3.67 12.87
CA ASN A 80 -15.64 3.50 11.55
C ASN A 80 -14.14 3.35 11.73
N THR A 81 -13.58 2.25 11.22
CA THR A 81 -12.15 1.96 11.27
C THR A 81 -11.66 1.67 9.86
N GLN A 82 -10.59 2.34 9.48
CA GLN A 82 -9.85 2.07 8.24
C GLN A 82 -8.41 1.69 8.58
N LEU A 83 -7.95 0.58 8.03
CA LEU A 83 -6.56 0.16 8.05
C LEU A 83 -6.04 0.17 6.62
N LEU A 84 -4.99 0.93 6.38
CA LEU A 84 -4.36 1.10 5.07
C LEU A 84 -2.92 0.61 5.16
N PHE A 85 -2.59 -0.38 4.39
CA PHE A 85 -1.23 -0.88 4.20
C PHE A 85 -0.79 -0.58 2.79
N TRP A 86 0.36 0.00 2.63
CA TRP A 86 0.90 0.35 1.34
C TRP A 86 2.37 -0.03 1.24
N TYR A 87 2.68 -0.78 0.19
CA TYR A 87 4.00 -1.27 -0.15
C TYR A 87 4.41 -0.68 -1.50
N ARG A 88 5.65 -0.33 -1.66
CA ARG A 88 6.20 0.17 -2.92
C ARG A 88 7.70 -0.09 -3.02
N PRO A 89 8.30 -0.03 -4.22
CA PRO A 89 9.75 0.12 -4.36
C PRO A 89 10.20 1.47 -3.76
N VAL A 90 11.46 1.60 -3.47
CA VAL A 90 12.06 2.89 -3.04
C VAL A 90 12.01 3.90 -4.17
N GLU A 91 12.33 3.46 -5.38
CA GLU A 91 12.23 4.31 -6.57
C GLU A 91 10.78 4.56 -6.97
N GLU A 92 10.51 5.73 -7.49
CA GLU A 92 9.20 6.05 -8.02
C GLU A 92 8.96 5.30 -9.34
N VAL A 93 7.74 4.81 -9.54
CA VAL A 93 7.40 4.02 -10.75
C VAL A 93 7.61 4.81 -12.03
N LYS A 94 7.37 6.13 -12.00
CA LYS A 94 7.62 7.00 -13.16
C LYS A 94 9.11 6.99 -13.56
N ASP A 95 10.02 6.96 -12.57
CA ASP A 95 11.46 6.94 -12.81
C ASP A 95 11.91 5.56 -13.29
N LEU A 96 11.38 4.49 -12.70
CA LEU A 96 11.59 3.14 -13.20
C LEU A 96 11.14 3.00 -14.66
N PHE A 97 9.97 3.53 -15.00
CA PHE A 97 9.47 3.52 -16.37
C PHE A 97 10.36 4.35 -17.31
N TYR A 98 10.74 5.54 -16.88
CA TYR A 98 11.63 6.42 -17.64
C TYR A 98 12.96 5.74 -17.98
N TYR A 99 13.62 5.14 -16.99
CA TYR A 99 14.89 4.43 -17.22
C TYR A 99 14.70 3.14 -18.03
N THR A 100 13.60 2.43 -17.84
CA THR A 100 13.25 1.25 -18.65
C THR A 100 13.19 1.58 -20.15
N MET A 101 12.64 2.75 -20.49
CA MET A 101 12.51 3.18 -21.88
C MET A 101 13.80 3.73 -22.48
N ARG A 102 14.76 4.15 -21.66
CA ARG A 102 16.03 4.76 -22.09
C ARG A 102 17.19 3.79 -22.09
N ALA A 103 17.23 2.86 -21.14
CA ALA A 103 18.34 1.93 -21.03
C ALA A 103 18.43 1.04 -22.26
N ASN A 104 19.64 0.95 -22.83
CA ASN A 104 19.90 0.09 -23.98
C ASN A 104 20.11 -1.37 -23.52
N PRO A 105 19.22 -2.32 -23.85
CA PRO A 105 19.34 -3.70 -23.38
C PRO A 105 20.49 -4.49 -24.03
N VAL A 106 21.16 -3.92 -25.01
CA VAL A 106 22.32 -4.53 -25.68
C VAL A 106 23.63 -4.04 -25.08
N ALA A 107 23.63 -2.86 -24.45
CA ALA A 107 24.84 -2.25 -23.89
C ALA A 107 25.35 -2.98 -22.64
N PHE A 108 24.42 -3.51 -21.82
CA PHE A 108 24.77 -4.23 -20.58
C PHE A 108 23.64 -5.18 -20.17
N PRO A 109 23.96 -6.29 -19.47
CA PRO A 109 22.95 -7.18 -18.90
C PRO A 109 22.32 -6.56 -17.66
N ALA A 110 21.11 -6.99 -17.31
CA ALA A 110 20.46 -6.61 -16.06
C ALA A 110 21.30 -7.04 -14.84
N ILE A 111 21.82 -8.26 -14.92
CA ILE A 111 22.64 -8.89 -13.88
C ILE A 111 23.63 -9.83 -14.57
N TYR A 112 24.86 -9.85 -14.07
CA TYR A 112 25.86 -10.83 -14.50
C TYR A 112 25.63 -12.16 -13.77
N PRO A 113 26.05 -13.29 -14.37
CA PRO A 113 25.99 -14.59 -13.72
C PRO A 113 26.77 -14.60 -12.40
N LYS A 114 26.34 -15.40 -11.43
CA LYS A 114 27.12 -15.63 -10.22
C LYS A 114 28.49 -16.21 -10.58
N GLY A 115 29.51 -15.71 -9.89
CA GLY A 115 30.91 -16.10 -10.16
C GLY A 115 31.60 -15.27 -11.23
N SER A 116 30.94 -14.28 -11.84
CA SER A 116 31.60 -13.32 -12.74
C SER A 116 32.64 -12.43 -12.04
N VAL A 117 32.51 -12.29 -10.72
CA VAL A 117 33.51 -11.65 -9.85
C VAL A 117 33.81 -12.61 -8.71
N GLU A 118 35.09 -12.85 -8.44
CA GLU A 118 35.57 -13.78 -7.42
C GLU A 118 35.18 -13.26 -6.04
N ASP A 119 34.77 -14.18 -5.15
CA ASP A 119 34.38 -13.90 -3.77
C ASP A 119 33.22 -12.89 -3.56
N LEU A 120 32.34 -12.68 -4.55
CA LEU A 120 31.19 -11.80 -4.42
C LEU A 120 29.88 -12.59 -4.42
N ASP A 121 29.17 -12.55 -3.29
CA ASP A 121 27.84 -13.17 -3.14
C ASP A 121 26.69 -12.23 -3.50
N ASP A 122 26.95 -10.93 -3.58
CA ASP A 122 25.94 -9.92 -3.90
C ASP A 122 25.60 -9.91 -5.41
N PRO A 123 24.39 -9.48 -5.79
CA PRO A 123 24.02 -9.33 -7.18
C PRO A 123 24.92 -8.34 -7.93
N ILE A 124 25.47 -8.78 -9.06
CA ILE A 124 26.38 -8.01 -9.92
C ILE A 124 25.55 -7.36 -11.02
N PHE A 125 25.15 -6.10 -10.83
CA PHE A 125 24.35 -5.37 -11.81
C PHE A 125 25.23 -4.80 -12.93
N GLY A 126 24.78 -5.01 -14.17
CA GLY A 126 25.47 -4.45 -15.34
C GLY A 126 25.24 -2.93 -15.44
N ASN A 127 26.26 -2.27 -16.01
CA ASN A 127 26.21 -0.87 -16.38
C ASN A 127 27.12 -0.62 -17.59
N ALA A 128 26.92 0.49 -18.29
CA ALA A 128 27.79 0.97 -19.34
C ALA A 128 27.85 2.48 -19.34
N PRO A 129 28.94 3.10 -19.85
CA PRO A 129 28.96 4.53 -20.11
C PRO A 129 27.81 4.91 -21.05
N SER A 130 27.19 6.02 -20.82
CA SER A 130 26.20 6.56 -21.75
C SER A 130 26.86 6.92 -23.07
N TRP A 131 26.22 6.58 -24.19
CA TRP A 131 26.72 6.83 -25.53
C TRP A 131 26.98 8.32 -25.83
N ASP A 132 26.33 9.22 -25.08
CA ASP A 132 26.53 10.68 -25.18
C ASP A 132 27.70 11.20 -24.35
N GLY A 133 28.42 10.32 -23.63
CA GLY A 133 29.60 10.65 -22.82
C GLY A 133 29.31 11.45 -21.56
N GLY A 134 28.05 11.71 -21.25
CA GLY A 134 27.66 12.59 -20.12
C GLY A 134 27.42 11.92 -18.78
N SER A 135 26.98 10.68 -18.79
CA SER A 135 26.65 9.90 -17.59
C SER A 135 26.62 8.41 -17.90
N THR A 136 26.64 7.58 -16.87
CA THR A 136 26.37 6.15 -17.03
C THR A 136 24.88 5.90 -17.22
N ASP A 137 24.53 4.99 -18.12
CA ASP A 137 23.16 4.50 -18.27
C ASP A 137 22.75 3.78 -17.00
N ILE A 138 21.57 4.12 -16.48
CA ILE A 138 21.07 3.55 -15.23
C ILE A 138 20.37 2.23 -15.53
N ASN A 139 20.81 1.17 -14.85
CA ASN A 139 20.19 -0.14 -14.92
C ASN A 139 18.83 -0.13 -14.16
N PRO A 140 17.68 -0.21 -14.87
CA PRO A 140 16.37 -0.12 -14.23
C PRO A 140 16.05 -1.33 -13.35
N TYR A 141 16.65 -2.49 -13.62
CA TYR A 141 16.50 -3.68 -12.79
C TYR A 141 17.21 -3.54 -11.44
N ALA A 142 18.39 -2.93 -11.43
CA ALA A 142 19.10 -2.57 -10.20
C ALA A 142 18.30 -1.54 -9.38
N LEU A 143 17.72 -0.53 -10.03
CA LEU A 143 16.86 0.45 -9.36
C LEU A 143 15.65 -0.20 -8.69
N LEU A 144 14.97 -1.13 -9.37
CA LEU A 144 13.85 -1.87 -8.79
C LEU A 144 14.27 -2.71 -7.59
N SER A 145 15.53 -3.17 -7.57
CA SER A 145 16.08 -4.02 -6.51
C SER A 145 16.58 -3.23 -5.29
N ARG A 146 16.70 -1.89 -5.35
CA ARG A 146 17.32 -1.04 -4.32
C ARG A 146 16.65 -1.08 -2.94
N GLY A 147 15.40 -1.52 -2.86
CA GLY A 147 14.73 -1.54 -1.58
C GLY A 147 13.21 -1.39 -1.67
N TYR A 148 12.63 -1.14 -0.52
CA TYR A 148 11.18 -1.03 -0.40
C TYR A 148 10.77 0.01 0.63
N GLY A 149 9.55 0.51 0.46
CA GLY A 149 8.83 1.33 1.43
C GLY A 149 7.56 0.64 1.89
N GLN A 150 7.30 0.69 3.17
CA GLN A 150 6.05 0.25 3.78
C GLN A 150 5.42 1.42 4.52
N ARG A 151 4.12 1.59 4.36
CA ARG A 151 3.35 2.58 5.08
C ARG A 151 2.09 1.94 5.65
N HIS A 152 1.86 2.18 6.91
CA HIS A 152 0.65 1.81 7.62
C HIS A 152 -0.06 3.06 8.09
N THR A 153 -1.33 3.19 7.79
CA THR A 153 -2.17 4.28 8.29
C THR A 153 -3.45 3.69 8.83
N GLN A 154 -3.79 4.09 10.04
CA GLN A 154 -5.02 3.68 10.70
C GLN A 154 -5.86 4.92 11.03
N TYR A 155 -7.14 4.84 10.72
CA TYR A 155 -8.14 5.84 11.12
C TYR A 155 -9.21 5.14 11.95
N ILE A 156 -9.49 5.70 13.11
CA ILE A 156 -10.60 5.24 13.97
C ILE A 156 -11.45 6.46 14.29
N THR A 157 -12.72 6.36 13.97
CA THR A 157 -13.72 7.34 14.39
C THR A 157 -14.81 6.61 15.18
N THR A 158 -15.04 7.05 16.40
CA THR A 158 -16.10 6.50 17.25
C THR A 158 -16.97 7.65 17.74
N THR A 159 -18.26 7.56 17.51
CA THR A 159 -19.24 8.55 17.96
C THR A 159 -20.29 7.86 18.82
N PHE A 160 -20.44 8.37 20.02
CA PHE A 160 -21.51 8.01 20.93
C PHE A 160 -22.53 9.14 20.97
N SER A 161 -23.82 8.84 20.90
CA SER A 161 -24.87 9.83 21.04
C SER A 161 -26.01 9.33 21.89
N VAL A 162 -26.65 10.28 22.60
CA VAL A 162 -27.84 10.08 23.40
C VAL A 162 -28.92 11.04 22.89
N ASP A 163 -30.03 10.50 22.50
CA ASP A 163 -31.24 11.25 22.14
C ASP A 163 -32.26 11.08 23.27
N GLN A 164 -32.70 12.21 23.85
CA GLN A 164 -33.69 12.25 24.90
C GLN A 164 -34.92 13.04 24.44
N ASP A 165 -36.06 12.39 24.45
CA ASP A 165 -37.34 13.02 24.21
C ASP A 165 -37.88 13.57 25.56
N LEU A 166 -38.19 14.86 25.58
CA LEU A 166 -38.62 15.61 26.75
C LEU A 166 -40.09 16.12 26.60
N ASP A 167 -40.89 15.40 25.84
CA ASP A 167 -42.32 15.72 25.66
C ASP A 167 -43.08 15.89 26.98
N PHE A 168 -42.59 15.28 28.07
CA PHE A 168 -43.12 15.40 29.38
C PHE A 168 -42.87 16.77 30.06
N VAL A 169 -41.87 17.53 29.53
CA VAL A 169 -41.60 18.91 29.97
C VAL A 169 -42.29 19.90 29.04
N THR A 170 -42.10 19.74 27.76
CA THR A 170 -42.69 20.59 26.72
C THR A 170 -42.89 19.76 25.45
N LYS A 171 -44.10 19.75 24.92
CA LYS A 171 -44.45 18.98 23.72
C LYS A 171 -43.54 19.32 22.53
N GLY A 172 -42.92 18.30 21.98
CA GLY A 172 -41.97 18.43 20.83
C GLY A 172 -40.53 18.73 21.24
N LEU A 173 -40.23 18.89 22.54
CA LEU A 173 -38.88 19.15 23.01
C LEU A 173 -38.02 17.87 22.93
N LYS A 174 -36.87 17.96 22.23
CA LYS A 174 -35.88 16.87 22.14
C LYS A 174 -34.50 17.44 22.42
N VAL A 175 -33.69 16.66 23.11
CA VAL A 175 -32.27 17.00 23.37
C VAL A 175 -31.39 15.88 22.84
N ARG A 176 -30.32 16.24 22.16
CA ARG A 176 -29.28 15.32 21.71
C ARG A 176 -27.93 15.71 22.29
N GLY A 177 -27.31 14.76 22.98
CA GLY A 177 -25.91 14.83 23.38
C GLY A 177 -25.06 13.93 22.46
N MET A 178 -23.84 14.37 22.08
CA MET A 178 -22.95 13.61 21.23
C MET A 178 -21.50 13.84 21.65
N VAL A 179 -20.71 12.74 21.68
CA VAL A 179 -19.27 12.77 21.84
C VAL A 179 -18.65 11.98 20.72
N SER A 180 -17.66 12.56 20.05
CA SER A 180 -16.93 11.91 18.98
C SER A 180 -15.44 11.86 19.29
N PHE A 181 -14.86 10.68 19.11
CA PHE A 181 -13.43 10.43 19.23
C PHE A 181 -12.88 10.11 17.85
N TYR A 182 -11.76 10.76 17.50
CA TYR A 182 -11.02 10.51 16.27
C TYR A 182 -9.56 10.22 16.59
N ASN A 183 -9.04 9.14 16.03
CA ASN A 183 -7.61 8.79 16.10
C ASN A 183 -7.07 8.51 14.70
N LYS A 184 -5.88 9.03 14.42
CA LYS A 184 -5.10 8.71 13.23
C LYS A 184 -3.71 8.29 13.67
N THR A 185 -3.33 7.08 13.31
CA THR A 185 -1.99 6.55 13.50
C THR A 185 -1.31 6.40 12.14
N TYR A 186 -0.05 6.79 12.06
CA TYR A 186 0.77 6.69 10.85
C TYR A 186 2.13 6.12 11.21
N ALA A 187 2.56 5.11 10.47
CA ALA A 187 3.91 4.57 10.54
C ALA A 187 4.43 4.31 9.13
N ALA A 188 5.69 4.63 8.88
CA ALA A 188 6.36 4.35 7.62
C ALA A 188 7.77 3.82 7.87
N THR A 189 8.16 2.83 7.09
CA THR A 189 9.51 2.27 7.08
C THR A 189 10.01 2.25 5.66
N TYR A 190 11.21 2.76 5.44
CA TYR A 190 11.92 2.69 4.17
C TYR A 190 13.25 1.98 4.40
N ARG A 191 13.56 1.03 3.55
CA ARG A 191 14.84 0.31 3.56
C ARG A 191 15.39 0.31 2.14
N SER A 192 16.60 0.80 2.01
CA SER A 192 17.29 0.86 0.72
C SER A 192 18.77 0.58 0.88
N PHE A 193 19.37 0.13 -0.19
CA PHE A 193 20.81 0.05 -0.35
C PHE A 193 21.21 0.69 -1.68
N SER A 194 22.48 1.00 -1.84
CA SER A 194 23.04 1.47 -3.11
C SER A 194 23.65 0.26 -3.82
N PRO A 195 23.11 -0.17 -4.97
CA PRO A 195 23.69 -1.27 -5.71
C PRO A 195 25.04 -0.90 -6.26
N TYR A 196 25.94 -1.88 -6.34
CA TYR A 196 27.17 -1.76 -7.08
C TYR A 196 26.93 -2.09 -8.54
N TYR A 197 27.54 -1.30 -9.42
CA TYR A 197 27.45 -1.47 -10.86
C TYR A 197 28.79 -1.91 -11.42
N TYR A 198 28.75 -2.80 -12.39
CA TYR A 198 29.91 -3.40 -12.99
C TYR A 198 29.87 -3.21 -14.50
N GLU A 199 31.00 -2.89 -15.08
CA GLU A 199 31.20 -2.79 -16.52
C GLU A 199 32.15 -3.90 -16.94
N MET A 200 31.89 -4.50 -18.09
CA MET A 200 32.79 -5.46 -18.70
C MET A 200 33.88 -4.67 -19.45
N THR A 201 35.12 -4.79 -19.00
CA THR A 201 36.28 -4.10 -19.63
C THR A 201 36.99 -4.96 -20.63
N ASP A 202 37.06 -6.29 -20.43
CA ASP A 202 37.72 -7.23 -21.30
C ASP A 202 36.95 -8.55 -21.43
N TYR A 203 36.95 -9.11 -22.64
CA TYR A 203 36.48 -10.46 -22.92
C TYR A 203 37.71 -11.35 -23.16
N THR A 204 38.04 -12.21 -22.23
CA THR A 204 39.02 -13.29 -22.43
C THR A 204 38.26 -14.58 -22.68
N ASP A 205 38.44 -15.15 -23.88
CA ASP A 205 37.95 -16.48 -24.22
C ASP A 205 38.57 -17.57 -23.35
#